data_03cacc195795272826f8e1cf88957bec
#
_entry.id   03cacc195795272826f8e1cf88957bec
#
_cell.length_a   1.000
_cell.length_b   1.000
_cell.length_c   1.000
_cell.angle_alpha   90.00
_cell.angle_beta   90.00
_cell.angle_gamma   90.00
#
_symmetry.space_group_name_H-M   'P 1'
#
loop_
_entity.id
_entity.type
_entity.pdbx_description
1 polymer ?
#
loop_
_entity_poly.entity_id
_entity_poly.type
_entity_poly.pdbx_seq_one_letter_code
_entity_poly.pdbx_strand_id
1 'polypeptide(L)'
;MSQRMILLTGATGFVGGAVRPALEANGWRVRCMTRNVEMARLREPNIDWIQGDVSDRESCARAVEGCEAALYLIHGIGEGEDYHAREVAAATTFSSAAGAAGVERIVYLGGVAPSSRGSSHLRSRIDVGRALRSGPVTTIELRASMIVGHGSLSWLIVRDLAARLPVMVLPRWLRSRTEPVAIDDVVLALVRAIDLEIDGSAWFDIPGPEAMSGQDILEETAHVMEIKHPRVLPVPLLTPRLSSLWVRFVTRAQWSIAREVVIGLTEDLLSQDERFWKLIEHPQRLTFAQAAHRALLAEESVAPVRGVWGFVERAVKRRAR
;
A
#
# COMPACT_ATOMS: atom_id res chain seq x y z
N MET A 1 -14.00 -30.98 7.87
CA MET A 1 -13.78 -30.15 6.67
C MET A 1 -12.33 -29.69 6.72
N SER A 2 -11.57 -29.84 5.63
CA SER A 2 -10.20 -29.29 5.57
C SER A 2 -10.29 -27.76 5.65
N GLN A 3 -9.40 -27.15 6.42
CA GLN A 3 -9.36 -25.69 6.54
C GLN A 3 -8.94 -25.09 5.18
N ARG A 4 -9.69 -24.11 4.67
CA ARG A 4 -9.41 -23.39 3.42
C ARG A 4 -8.03 -22.74 3.50
N MET A 5 -7.22 -22.90 2.47
CA MET A 5 -5.86 -22.37 2.42
C MET A 5 -5.73 -21.23 1.40
N ILE A 6 -5.03 -20.17 1.83
CA ILE A 6 -4.75 -19.02 0.98
C ILE A 6 -3.24 -18.74 0.92
N LEU A 7 -2.74 -18.44 -0.28
CA LEU A 7 -1.38 -17.95 -0.44
C LEU A 7 -1.34 -16.42 -0.27
N LEU A 8 -0.48 -15.94 0.60
CA LEU A 8 -0.19 -14.50 0.78
C LEU A 8 1.21 -14.18 0.23
N THR A 9 1.27 -13.53 -0.93
CA THR A 9 2.52 -12.94 -1.43
C THR A 9 2.72 -11.55 -0.82
N GLY A 10 3.96 -11.08 -0.71
CA GLY A 10 4.23 -9.80 -0.05
C GLY A 10 3.94 -9.77 1.46
N ALA A 11 3.89 -10.94 2.11
CA ALA A 11 3.52 -11.11 3.51
C ALA A 11 4.40 -10.32 4.49
N THR A 12 5.68 -10.06 4.15
CA THR A 12 6.61 -9.26 4.97
C THR A 12 6.45 -7.75 4.80
N GLY A 13 5.57 -7.31 3.89
CA GLY A 13 5.28 -5.91 3.62
C GLY A 13 4.23 -5.33 4.57
N PHE A 14 4.01 -4.01 4.47
CA PHE A 14 3.04 -3.26 5.28
C PHE A 14 1.62 -3.85 5.19
N VAL A 15 1.07 -3.98 3.98
CA VAL A 15 -0.30 -4.50 3.79
C VAL A 15 -0.37 -6.00 4.11
N GLY A 16 0.64 -6.78 3.69
CA GLY A 16 0.70 -8.21 3.95
C GLY A 16 0.71 -8.54 5.45
N GLY A 17 1.52 -7.81 6.22
CA GLY A 17 1.55 -7.94 7.68
C GLY A 17 0.23 -7.56 8.36
N ALA A 18 -0.49 -6.57 7.81
CA ALA A 18 -1.78 -6.15 8.35
C ALA A 18 -2.93 -7.10 7.99
N VAL A 19 -2.94 -7.65 6.76
CA VAL A 19 -4.06 -8.52 6.30
C VAL A 19 -3.96 -9.95 6.83
N ARG A 20 -2.76 -10.47 7.10
CA ARG A 20 -2.58 -11.86 7.56
C ARG A 20 -3.42 -12.21 8.80
N PRO A 21 -3.38 -11.46 9.92
CA PRO A 21 -4.20 -11.78 11.09
C PRO A 21 -5.71 -11.76 10.79
N ALA A 22 -6.14 -10.88 9.89
CA ALA A 22 -7.55 -10.80 9.50
C ALA A 22 -7.98 -12.01 8.67
N LEU A 23 -7.11 -12.54 7.79
CA LEU A 23 -7.36 -13.79 7.07
C LEU A 23 -7.50 -14.98 8.03
N GLU A 24 -6.57 -15.10 8.99
CA GLU A 24 -6.59 -16.15 10.02
C GLU A 24 -7.87 -16.07 10.87
N ALA A 25 -8.28 -14.85 11.27
CA ALA A 25 -9.52 -14.61 12.01
C ALA A 25 -10.79 -14.96 11.21
N ASN A 26 -10.72 -14.91 9.87
CA ASN A 26 -11.80 -15.34 8.98
C ASN A 26 -11.70 -16.82 8.55
N GLY A 27 -10.91 -17.62 9.27
CA GLY A 27 -10.87 -19.08 9.12
C GLY A 27 -9.93 -19.60 8.03
N TRP A 28 -9.11 -18.72 7.42
CA TRP A 28 -8.11 -19.14 6.44
C TRP A 28 -6.84 -19.67 7.12
N ARG A 29 -6.31 -20.76 6.61
CA ARG A 29 -4.91 -21.11 6.81
C ARG A 29 -4.06 -20.31 5.83
N VAL A 30 -3.18 -19.45 6.34
CA VAL A 30 -2.39 -18.53 5.52
C VAL A 30 -0.99 -19.10 5.30
N ARG A 31 -0.64 -19.38 4.05
CA ARG A 31 0.73 -19.68 3.62
C ARG A 31 1.37 -18.37 3.13
N CYS A 32 2.48 -18.00 3.73
CA CYS A 32 3.18 -16.74 3.46
C CYS A 32 4.41 -16.97 2.58
N MET A 33 4.42 -16.38 1.37
CA MET A 33 5.54 -16.48 0.43
C MET A 33 6.56 -15.36 0.66
N THR A 34 7.85 -15.73 0.74
CA THR A 34 8.96 -14.79 0.87
C THR A 34 10.20 -15.29 0.13
N ARG A 35 11.04 -14.37 -0.34
CA ARG A 35 12.35 -14.70 -0.94
C ARG A 35 13.39 -15.10 0.11
N ASN A 36 13.23 -14.66 1.35
CA ASN A 36 14.16 -14.95 2.45
C ASN A 36 13.39 -15.59 3.62
N VAL A 37 13.18 -16.91 3.52
CA VAL A 37 12.43 -17.68 4.49
C VAL A 37 13.13 -17.78 5.85
N GLU A 38 14.45 -17.81 5.86
CA GLU A 38 15.24 -17.88 7.11
C GLU A 38 15.02 -16.64 7.97
N MET A 39 15.16 -15.46 7.37
CA MET A 39 14.93 -14.19 8.07
C MET A 39 13.46 -14.02 8.49
N ALA A 40 12.52 -14.51 7.69
CA ALA A 40 11.10 -14.46 8.04
C ALA A 40 10.79 -15.36 9.26
N ARG A 41 11.30 -16.59 9.28
CA ARG A 41 11.17 -17.52 10.41
C ARG A 41 11.83 -17.03 11.70
N LEU A 42 12.95 -16.33 11.60
CA LEU A 42 13.60 -15.73 12.77
C LEU A 42 12.76 -14.63 13.41
N ARG A 43 11.98 -13.88 12.61
CA ARG A 43 11.11 -12.81 13.11
C ARG A 43 9.76 -13.33 13.61
N GLU A 44 9.18 -14.26 12.87
CA GLU A 44 7.85 -14.81 13.12
C GLU A 44 7.86 -16.32 12.90
N PRO A 45 8.33 -17.11 13.90
CA PRO A 45 8.56 -18.56 13.76
C PRO A 45 7.29 -19.40 13.61
N ASN A 46 6.14 -18.86 14.04
CA ASN A 46 4.87 -19.59 14.05
C ASN A 46 4.06 -19.47 12.76
N ILE A 47 4.60 -18.78 11.74
CA ILE A 47 3.92 -18.57 10.46
C ILE A 47 4.33 -19.66 9.46
N ASP A 48 3.38 -20.11 8.64
CA ASP A 48 3.62 -21.06 7.53
C ASP A 48 4.36 -20.32 6.39
N TRP A 49 5.69 -20.25 6.49
CA TRP A 49 6.54 -19.60 5.50
C TRP A 49 6.98 -20.56 4.41
N ILE A 50 6.80 -20.17 3.14
CA ILE A 50 7.36 -20.82 1.97
C ILE A 50 8.34 -19.90 1.25
N GLN A 51 9.50 -20.46 0.84
CA GLN A 51 10.44 -19.73 0.02
C GLN A 51 9.97 -19.72 -1.43
N GLY A 52 9.94 -18.51 -2.04
CA GLY A 52 9.58 -18.38 -3.44
C GLY A 52 9.75 -16.98 -3.99
N ASP A 53 9.82 -16.92 -5.32
CA ASP A 53 9.82 -15.69 -6.12
C ASP A 53 8.73 -15.80 -7.19
N VAL A 54 7.91 -14.77 -7.33
CA VAL A 54 6.80 -14.75 -8.30
C VAL A 54 7.26 -14.72 -9.76
N SER A 55 8.51 -14.40 -10.01
CA SER A 55 9.12 -14.48 -11.35
C SER A 55 9.53 -15.90 -11.73
N ASP A 56 9.63 -16.82 -10.76
CA ASP A 56 10.00 -18.21 -10.98
C ASP A 56 8.77 -19.13 -10.95
N ARG A 57 8.52 -19.79 -12.08
CA ARG A 57 7.35 -20.65 -12.28
C ARG A 57 7.29 -21.84 -11.30
N GLU A 58 8.41 -22.50 -11.04
CA GLU A 58 8.45 -23.65 -10.14
C GLU A 58 8.18 -23.23 -8.70
N SER A 59 8.74 -22.09 -8.29
CA SER A 59 8.51 -21.48 -7.00
C SER A 59 7.03 -21.09 -6.82
N CYS A 60 6.42 -20.50 -7.83
CA CYS A 60 4.98 -20.20 -7.82
C CYS A 60 4.15 -21.49 -7.69
N ALA A 61 4.45 -22.52 -8.50
CA ALA A 61 3.70 -23.77 -8.46
C ALA A 61 3.74 -24.44 -7.08
N ARG A 62 4.91 -24.51 -6.45
CA ARG A 62 5.04 -25.02 -5.06
C ARG A 62 4.28 -24.18 -4.05
N ALA A 63 4.30 -22.85 -4.22
CA ALA A 63 3.66 -21.94 -3.27
C ALA A 63 2.14 -22.02 -3.31
N VAL A 64 1.53 -22.17 -4.48
CA VAL A 64 0.07 -22.22 -4.67
C VAL A 64 -0.52 -23.62 -4.48
N GLU A 65 0.29 -24.65 -4.31
CA GLU A 65 -0.17 -26.04 -4.17
C GLU A 65 -1.13 -26.18 -2.97
N GLY A 66 -2.35 -26.65 -3.24
CA GLY A 66 -3.42 -26.83 -2.27
C GLY A 66 -4.06 -25.54 -1.75
N CYS A 67 -3.76 -24.39 -2.35
CA CYS A 67 -4.44 -23.13 -2.03
C CYS A 67 -5.71 -22.96 -2.87
N GLU A 68 -6.79 -22.53 -2.23
CA GLU A 68 -8.04 -22.17 -2.91
C GLU A 68 -7.99 -20.73 -3.46
N ALA A 69 -7.28 -19.84 -2.76
CA ALA A 69 -7.15 -18.44 -3.15
C ALA A 69 -5.72 -17.93 -3.00
N ALA A 70 -5.45 -16.76 -3.58
CA ALA A 70 -4.19 -16.07 -3.41
C ALA A 70 -4.38 -14.55 -3.30
N LEU A 71 -3.66 -13.92 -2.38
CA LEU A 71 -3.46 -12.47 -2.35
C LEU A 71 -2.12 -12.12 -3.01
N TYR A 72 -2.20 -11.36 -4.10
CA TYR A 72 -1.03 -10.85 -4.82
C TYR A 72 -0.73 -9.42 -4.36
N LEU A 73 0.19 -9.26 -3.39
CA LEU A 73 0.56 -7.96 -2.81
C LEU A 73 2.00 -7.55 -3.12
N ILE A 74 2.58 -8.16 -4.14
CA ILE A 74 3.94 -7.81 -4.58
C ILE A 74 3.88 -6.65 -5.54
N HIS A 75 4.62 -5.61 -5.20
CA HIS A 75 5.04 -4.58 -6.11
C HIS A 75 6.46 -4.19 -5.73
N GLY A 76 7.33 -4.23 -6.68
CA GLY A 76 8.65 -3.66 -6.51
C GLY A 76 8.55 -2.15 -6.70
N ILE A 77 9.46 -1.41 -6.08
CA ILE A 77 9.86 -0.08 -6.49
C ILE A 77 11.26 -0.29 -7.02
N GLY A 78 11.38 -0.62 -8.30
CA GLY A 78 12.64 -0.95 -8.95
C GLY A 78 13.18 0.20 -9.75
N GLU A 79 14.50 0.24 -9.91
CA GLU A 79 15.21 1.10 -10.85
C GLU A 79 15.52 0.30 -12.12
N GLY A 80 15.39 0.94 -13.29
CA GLY A 80 15.78 0.41 -14.58
C GLY A 80 14.64 0.38 -15.60
N GLU A 81 15.02 0.42 -16.89
CA GLU A 81 14.09 0.49 -18.02
C GLU A 81 13.20 -0.75 -18.13
N ASP A 82 13.70 -1.93 -17.71
CA ASP A 82 12.99 -3.22 -17.80
C ASP A 82 12.10 -3.56 -16.60
N TYR A 83 12.03 -2.66 -15.60
CA TYR A 83 11.28 -2.92 -14.36
C TYR A 83 9.80 -3.26 -14.62
N HIS A 84 9.14 -2.44 -15.43
CA HIS A 84 7.73 -2.62 -15.80
C HIS A 84 7.47 -3.98 -16.49
N ALA A 85 8.30 -4.33 -17.49
CA ALA A 85 8.18 -5.59 -18.20
C ALA A 85 8.36 -6.80 -17.27
N ARG A 86 9.29 -6.73 -16.33
CA ARG A 86 9.53 -7.79 -15.33
C ARG A 86 8.35 -7.98 -14.38
N GLU A 87 7.71 -6.91 -13.92
CA GLU A 87 6.52 -7.02 -13.05
C GLU A 87 5.35 -7.66 -13.77
N VAL A 88 5.08 -7.26 -15.01
CA VAL A 88 4.02 -7.84 -15.82
C VAL A 88 4.30 -9.32 -16.12
N ALA A 89 5.55 -9.67 -16.47
CA ALA A 89 5.95 -11.06 -16.69
C ALA A 89 5.80 -11.92 -15.42
N ALA A 90 6.20 -11.40 -14.24
CA ALA A 90 6.04 -12.08 -12.97
C ALA A 90 4.55 -12.33 -12.63
N ALA A 91 3.69 -11.33 -12.84
CA ALA A 91 2.25 -11.48 -12.65
C ALA A 91 1.64 -12.54 -13.58
N THR A 92 2.08 -12.58 -14.84
CA THR A 92 1.66 -13.59 -15.82
C THR A 92 2.12 -15.00 -15.42
N THR A 93 3.37 -15.13 -14.98
CA THR A 93 3.95 -16.39 -14.47
C THR A 93 3.15 -16.91 -13.27
N PHE A 94 2.90 -16.02 -12.29
CA PHE A 94 2.12 -16.34 -11.11
C PHE A 94 0.70 -16.77 -11.44
N SER A 95 -0.03 -15.99 -12.26
CA SER A 95 -1.42 -16.31 -12.64
C SER A 95 -1.52 -17.66 -13.38
N SER A 96 -0.55 -17.96 -14.25
CA SER A 96 -0.49 -19.24 -14.96
C SER A 96 -0.26 -20.42 -14.00
N ALA A 97 0.65 -20.27 -13.02
CA ALA A 97 0.91 -21.29 -12.02
C ALA A 97 -0.31 -21.51 -11.11
N ALA A 98 -0.96 -20.43 -10.69
CA ALA A 98 -2.18 -20.47 -9.89
C ALA A 98 -3.32 -21.20 -10.60
N GLY A 99 -3.53 -20.91 -11.90
CA GLY A 99 -4.53 -21.60 -12.70
C GLY A 99 -4.24 -23.09 -12.88
N ALA A 100 -2.99 -23.47 -13.11
CA ALA A 100 -2.59 -24.87 -13.23
C ALA A 100 -2.77 -25.66 -11.91
N ALA A 101 -2.70 -25.00 -10.77
CA ALA A 101 -2.91 -25.59 -9.43
C ALA A 101 -4.38 -25.59 -8.99
N GLY A 102 -5.30 -25.02 -9.79
CA GLY A 102 -6.73 -24.98 -9.44
C GLY A 102 -7.10 -23.88 -8.44
N VAL A 103 -6.28 -22.83 -8.30
CA VAL A 103 -6.66 -21.66 -7.49
C VAL A 103 -7.90 -21.01 -8.09
N GLU A 104 -8.92 -20.78 -7.28
CA GLU A 104 -10.22 -20.27 -7.74
C GLU A 104 -10.27 -18.74 -7.80
N ARG A 105 -9.51 -18.08 -6.91
CA ARG A 105 -9.53 -16.61 -6.76
C ARG A 105 -8.14 -16.02 -6.54
N ILE A 106 -7.83 -14.96 -7.30
CA ILE A 106 -6.73 -14.05 -7.00
C ILE A 106 -7.30 -12.70 -6.60
N VAL A 107 -6.84 -12.14 -5.49
CA VAL A 107 -7.08 -10.74 -5.12
C VAL A 107 -5.78 -9.99 -5.24
N TYR A 108 -5.79 -8.90 -6.01
CA TYR A 108 -4.64 -8.04 -6.25
C TYR A 108 -4.89 -6.64 -5.69
N LEU A 109 -3.91 -6.08 -4.97
CA LEU A 109 -3.95 -4.68 -4.56
C LEU A 109 -3.10 -3.84 -5.51
N GLY A 110 -3.78 -3.15 -6.39
CA GLY A 110 -3.21 -2.23 -7.36
C GLY A 110 -3.22 -0.77 -6.90
N GLY A 111 -3.02 0.14 -7.84
CA GLY A 111 -3.12 1.59 -7.64
C GLY A 111 -4.21 2.19 -8.51
N VAL A 112 -4.81 3.29 -8.05
CA VAL A 112 -5.78 4.08 -8.82
C VAL A 112 -5.14 4.55 -10.12
N ALA A 113 -5.90 4.50 -11.20
CA ALA A 113 -5.42 4.95 -12.50
C ALA A 113 -5.21 6.47 -12.50
N PRO A 114 -4.05 6.97 -12.95
CA PRO A 114 -3.81 8.41 -13.03
C PRO A 114 -4.70 9.05 -14.11
N SER A 115 -5.05 10.33 -13.90
CA SER A 115 -5.89 11.09 -14.83
C SER A 115 -5.22 11.40 -16.18
N SER A 116 -3.89 11.34 -16.24
CA SER A 116 -3.11 11.56 -17.46
C SER A 116 -2.07 10.46 -17.69
N ARG A 117 -0.85 10.81 -18.13
CA ARG A 117 0.19 9.81 -18.45
C ARG A 117 0.73 9.04 -17.25
N GLY A 118 0.57 9.55 -16.03
CA GLY A 118 1.00 8.93 -14.79
C GLY A 118 2.50 8.61 -14.69
N SER A 119 2.97 8.29 -13.49
CA SER A 119 4.33 7.77 -13.30
C SER A 119 4.47 6.35 -13.91
N SER A 120 5.69 5.96 -14.25
CA SER A 120 5.99 4.59 -14.70
C SER A 120 5.52 3.54 -13.70
N HIS A 121 5.61 3.85 -12.43
CA HIS A 121 5.16 3.00 -11.33
C HIS A 121 3.63 2.80 -11.32
N LEU A 122 2.84 3.87 -11.48
CA LEU A 122 1.38 3.76 -11.54
C LEU A 122 0.93 2.95 -12.77
N ARG A 123 1.58 3.17 -13.92
CA ARG A 123 1.31 2.37 -15.13
C ARG A 123 1.63 0.90 -14.93
N SER A 124 2.77 0.59 -14.31
CA SER A 124 3.14 -0.80 -14.00
C SER A 124 2.05 -1.51 -13.18
N ARG A 125 1.50 -0.84 -12.16
CA ARG A 125 0.41 -1.40 -11.34
C ARG A 125 -0.84 -1.72 -12.15
N ILE A 126 -1.24 -0.84 -13.06
CA ILE A 126 -2.41 -1.06 -13.93
C ILE A 126 -2.16 -2.23 -14.88
N ASP A 127 -0.97 -2.33 -15.46
CA ASP A 127 -0.64 -3.40 -16.41
C ASP A 127 -0.45 -4.75 -15.71
N VAL A 128 0.08 -4.79 -14.48
CA VAL A 128 0.07 -5.98 -13.60
C VAL A 128 -1.37 -6.43 -13.32
N GLY A 129 -2.25 -5.51 -12.94
CA GLY A 129 -3.68 -5.81 -12.72
C GLY A 129 -4.35 -6.36 -13.99
N ARG A 130 -4.04 -5.77 -15.16
CA ARG A 130 -4.53 -6.27 -16.45
C ARG A 130 -4.01 -7.69 -16.73
N ALA A 131 -2.73 -7.96 -16.51
CA ALA A 131 -2.13 -9.27 -16.73
C ALA A 131 -2.78 -10.35 -15.84
N LEU A 132 -3.00 -10.07 -14.56
CA LEU A 132 -3.67 -10.98 -13.63
C LEU A 132 -5.13 -11.24 -14.05
N ARG A 133 -5.90 -10.20 -14.39
CA ARG A 133 -7.31 -10.33 -14.80
C ARG A 133 -7.51 -11.00 -16.17
N SER A 134 -6.48 -10.97 -17.03
CA SER A 134 -6.49 -11.68 -18.30
C SER A 134 -6.01 -13.13 -18.20
N GLY A 135 -5.56 -13.55 -17.02
CA GLY A 135 -5.10 -14.92 -16.75
C GLY A 135 -6.25 -15.91 -16.53
N PRO A 136 -5.93 -17.18 -16.28
CA PRO A 136 -6.92 -18.25 -16.17
C PRO A 136 -7.72 -18.24 -14.86
N VAL A 137 -7.29 -17.49 -13.86
CA VAL A 137 -7.93 -17.44 -12.53
C VAL A 137 -8.79 -16.19 -12.42
N THR A 138 -10.02 -16.32 -11.90
CA THR A 138 -10.87 -15.17 -11.60
C THR A 138 -10.15 -14.21 -10.64
N THR A 139 -9.89 -13.00 -11.12
CA THR A 139 -9.09 -12.02 -10.39
C THR A 139 -9.90 -10.78 -10.03
N ILE A 140 -9.89 -10.40 -8.74
CA ILE A 140 -10.40 -9.10 -8.27
C ILE A 140 -9.22 -8.18 -8.01
N GLU A 141 -9.16 -7.11 -8.77
CA GLU A 141 -8.18 -6.03 -8.59
C GLU A 141 -8.82 -4.92 -7.76
N LEU A 142 -8.28 -4.66 -6.58
CA LEU A 142 -8.62 -3.50 -5.74
C LEU A 142 -7.58 -2.41 -5.94
N ARG A 143 -8.01 -1.19 -6.20
CA ARG A 143 -7.13 -0.05 -6.48
C ARG A 143 -7.23 0.98 -5.37
N ALA A 144 -6.13 1.22 -4.68
CA ALA A 144 -6.01 2.25 -3.67
C ALA A 144 -5.06 3.35 -4.12
N SER A 145 -5.31 4.59 -3.72
CA SER A 145 -4.41 5.71 -3.95
C SER A 145 -3.34 5.79 -2.83
N MET A 146 -3.63 6.43 -1.72
CA MET A 146 -2.78 6.53 -0.55
C MET A 146 -3.34 5.68 0.60
N ILE A 147 -2.56 4.74 1.11
CA ILE A 147 -2.96 3.94 2.28
C ILE A 147 -2.34 4.53 3.54
N VAL A 148 -3.19 4.84 4.53
CA VAL A 148 -2.81 5.45 5.81
C VAL A 148 -2.80 4.40 6.91
N GLY A 149 -1.67 4.25 7.60
CA GLY A 149 -1.53 3.31 8.71
C GLY A 149 -0.09 3.22 9.20
N HIS A 150 0.11 2.63 10.37
CA HIS A 150 1.45 2.39 10.92
C HIS A 150 2.25 1.45 10.00
N GLY A 151 3.46 1.87 9.64
CA GLY A 151 4.32 1.15 8.68
C GLY A 151 4.10 1.53 7.21
N SER A 152 3.07 2.32 6.89
CA SER A 152 2.89 2.90 5.56
C SER A 152 3.97 3.92 5.26
N LEU A 153 4.60 3.78 4.09
CA LEU A 153 5.63 4.71 3.67
C LEU A 153 5.06 6.09 3.31
N SER A 154 3.87 6.14 2.71
CA SER A 154 3.17 7.39 2.41
C SER A 154 2.81 8.13 3.70
N TRP A 155 2.29 7.42 4.71
CA TRP A 155 2.04 7.99 6.02
C TRP A 155 3.31 8.50 6.69
N LEU A 156 4.40 7.71 6.68
CA LEU A 156 5.68 8.12 7.26
C LEU A 156 6.20 9.43 6.65
N ILE A 157 6.11 9.58 5.32
CA ILE A 157 6.54 10.79 4.62
C ILE A 157 5.69 12.00 5.05
N VAL A 158 4.38 11.86 5.01
CA VAL A 158 3.45 12.95 5.37
C VAL A 158 3.62 13.38 6.82
N ARG A 159 3.66 12.42 7.76
CA ARG A 159 3.90 12.67 9.17
C ARG A 159 5.23 13.38 9.43
N ASP A 160 6.31 12.88 8.82
CA ASP A 160 7.64 13.47 8.99
C ASP A 160 7.72 14.88 8.39
N LEU A 161 7.04 15.15 7.27
CA LEU A 161 6.94 16.49 6.70
C LEU A 161 6.17 17.43 7.64
N ALA A 162 4.99 17.02 8.10
CA ALA A 162 4.20 17.82 9.03
C ALA A 162 4.95 18.15 10.32
N ALA A 163 5.66 17.14 10.89
CA ALA A 163 6.37 17.28 12.16
C ALA A 163 7.63 18.15 12.12
N ARG A 164 8.32 18.20 10.98
CA ARG A 164 9.68 18.76 10.91
C ARG A 164 9.76 20.10 10.21
N LEU A 165 8.72 20.51 9.50
CA LEU A 165 8.74 21.75 8.73
C LEU A 165 8.02 22.87 9.45
N PRO A 166 8.76 23.85 10.01
CA PRO A 166 8.14 25.05 10.60
C PRO A 166 7.54 25.97 9.52
N VAL A 167 8.04 25.87 8.30
CA VAL A 167 7.56 26.57 7.11
C VAL A 167 7.49 25.57 5.97
N MET A 168 6.31 25.38 5.42
CA MET A 168 6.12 24.56 4.23
C MET A 168 6.18 25.42 2.98
N VAL A 169 7.12 25.08 2.12
CA VAL A 169 7.15 25.58 0.75
C VAL A 169 6.29 24.65 -0.07
N LEU A 170 5.09 25.12 -0.47
CA LEU A 170 4.16 24.31 -1.26
C LEU A 170 4.39 24.48 -2.75
N PRO A 171 4.94 23.47 -3.42
CA PRO A 171 4.93 23.41 -4.87
C PRO A 171 3.49 23.29 -5.40
N ARG A 172 3.26 23.75 -6.62
CA ARG A 172 1.92 23.70 -7.26
C ARG A 172 1.32 22.28 -7.30
N TRP A 173 2.15 21.24 -7.36
CA TRP A 173 1.71 19.85 -7.43
C TRP A 173 1.10 19.32 -6.11
N LEU A 174 1.30 19.97 -4.96
CA LEU A 174 0.58 19.63 -3.73
C LEU A 174 -0.91 19.98 -3.74
N ARG A 175 -1.40 20.58 -4.82
CA ARG A 175 -2.84 20.82 -5.06
C ARG A 175 -3.54 19.62 -5.70
N SER A 176 -2.79 18.65 -6.22
CA SER A 176 -3.36 17.42 -6.74
C SER A 176 -4.06 16.65 -5.62
N ARG A 177 -5.18 16.04 -5.96
CA ARG A 177 -6.07 15.38 -4.99
C ARG A 177 -5.91 13.87 -5.04
N THR A 178 -6.08 13.28 -3.88
CA THR A 178 -6.13 11.83 -3.68
C THR A 178 -7.21 11.50 -2.66
N GLU A 179 -7.61 10.25 -2.57
CA GLU A 179 -8.61 9.75 -1.62
C GLU A 179 -7.94 8.76 -0.66
N PRO A 180 -7.31 9.27 0.42
CA PRO A 180 -6.58 8.42 1.35
C PRO A 180 -7.52 7.41 2.02
N VAL A 181 -7.12 6.14 2.04
CA VAL A 181 -7.88 5.05 2.65
C VAL A 181 -7.12 4.47 3.85
N ALA A 182 -7.85 4.16 4.93
CA ALA A 182 -7.27 3.54 6.10
C ALA A 182 -6.81 2.11 5.82
N ILE A 183 -5.71 1.67 6.43
CA ILE A 183 -5.25 0.28 6.33
C ILE A 183 -6.32 -0.72 6.82
N ASP A 184 -7.10 -0.35 7.83
CA ASP A 184 -8.19 -1.17 8.36
C ASP A 184 -9.25 -1.46 7.27
N ASP A 185 -9.64 -0.42 6.51
CA ASP A 185 -10.61 -0.55 5.41
C ASP A 185 -10.01 -1.35 4.23
N VAL A 186 -8.72 -1.16 3.93
CA VAL A 186 -8.02 -1.96 2.90
C VAL A 186 -7.97 -3.44 3.30
N VAL A 187 -7.68 -3.74 4.56
CA VAL A 187 -7.68 -5.12 5.08
C VAL A 187 -9.05 -5.75 4.96
N LEU A 188 -10.10 -5.03 5.38
CA LEU A 188 -11.47 -5.48 5.21
C LEU A 188 -11.81 -5.75 3.74
N ALA A 189 -11.46 -4.81 2.85
CA ALA A 189 -11.69 -4.94 1.42
C ALA A 189 -11.02 -6.18 0.83
N LEU A 190 -9.74 -6.41 1.17
CA LEU A 190 -8.98 -7.57 0.70
C LEU A 190 -9.61 -8.89 1.14
N VAL A 191 -10.02 -8.99 2.42
CA VAL A 191 -10.68 -10.20 2.95
C VAL A 191 -12.02 -10.43 2.27
N ARG A 192 -12.86 -9.38 2.13
CA ARG A 192 -14.18 -9.49 1.49
C ARG A 192 -14.11 -9.79 -0.01
N ALA A 193 -13.06 -9.36 -0.69
CA ALA A 193 -12.87 -9.61 -2.11
C ALA A 193 -12.63 -11.10 -2.44
N ILE A 194 -12.14 -11.89 -1.48
CA ILE A 194 -11.85 -13.32 -1.72
C ILE A 194 -13.14 -14.07 -2.06
N ASP A 195 -14.19 -13.85 -1.26
CA ASP A 195 -15.46 -14.54 -1.38
C ASP A 195 -16.53 -13.70 -2.12
N LEU A 196 -16.15 -12.61 -2.78
CA LEU A 196 -17.08 -11.77 -3.52
C LEU A 196 -17.63 -12.51 -4.74
N GLU A 197 -18.94 -12.65 -4.80
CA GLU A 197 -19.63 -13.29 -5.93
C GLU A 197 -19.73 -12.30 -7.09
N ILE A 198 -18.96 -12.55 -8.15
CA ILE A 198 -18.97 -11.79 -9.40
C ILE A 198 -18.73 -12.71 -10.59
N ASP A 199 -19.27 -12.34 -11.75
CA ASP A 199 -19.01 -13.00 -13.00
C ASP A 199 -17.67 -12.57 -13.59
N GLY A 200 -16.69 -13.50 -13.61
CA GLY A 200 -15.35 -13.28 -14.17
C GLY A 200 -14.48 -12.34 -13.35
N SER A 201 -13.44 -11.82 -14.00
CA SER A 201 -12.48 -10.91 -13.38
C SER A 201 -12.95 -9.46 -13.46
N ALA A 202 -12.72 -8.71 -12.38
CA ALA A 202 -13.10 -7.29 -12.31
C ALA A 202 -12.05 -6.44 -11.59
N TRP A 203 -12.17 -5.13 -11.72
CA TRP A 203 -11.43 -4.16 -10.91
C TRP A 203 -12.40 -3.19 -10.23
N PHE A 204 -11.99 -2.69 -9.08
CA PHE A 204 -12.71 -1.71 -8.29
C PHE A 204 -11.74 -0.76 -7.63
N ASP A 205 -12.08 0.52 -7.59
CA ASP A 205 -11.39 1.45 -6.72
C ASP A 205 -11.91 1.32 -5.28
N ILE A 206 -11.00 1.45 -4.32
CA ILE A 206 -11.31 1.44 -2.88
C ILE A 206 -10.86 2.76 -2.25
N PRO A 207 -11.51 3.89 -2.61
CA PRO A 207 -11.16 5.19 -2.05
C PRO A 207 -11.49 5.29 -0.56
N GLY A 208 -10.80 6.18 0.15
CA GLY A 208 -11.28 6.70 1.42
C GLY A 208 -12.53 7.56 1.25
N PRO A 209 -13.12 8.09 2.35
CA PRO A 209 -14.36 8.86 2.26
C PRO A 209 -14.18 10.29 1.74
N GLU A 210 -12.95 10.79 1.66
CA GLU A 210 -12.63 12.20 1.43
C GLU A 210 -11.58 12.37 0.33
N ALA A 211 -11.87 13.25 -0.64
CA ALA A 211 -10.88 13.68 -1.62
C ALA A 211 -10.10 14.87 -1.06
N MET A 212 -8.80 14.69 -0.80
CA MET A 212 -7.93 15.65 -0.14
C MET A 212 -6.77 16.06 -1.05
N SER A 213 -6.39 17.32 -1.02
CA SER A 213 -5.14 17.78 -1.61
C SER A 213 -3.95 17.40 -0.71
N GLY A 214 -2.73 17.41 -1.27
CA GLY A 214 -1.53 17.22 -0.46
C GLY A 214 -1.38 18.27 0.65
N GLN A 215 -1.92 19.49 0.45
CA GLN A 215 -1.98 20.53 1.47
C GLN A 215 -2.94 20.13 2.60
N ASP A 216 -4.17 19.71 2.27
CA ASP A 216 -5.17 19.31 3.26
C ASP A 216 -4.65 18.15 4.11
N ILE A 217 -4.00 17.16 3.48
CA ILE A 217 -3.38 16.01 4.15
C ILE A 217 -2.32 16.45 5.18
N LEU A 218 -1.47 17.42 4.82
CA LEU A 218 -0.43 17.92 5.71
C LEU A 218 -1.01 18.75 6.86
N GLU A 219 -2.01 19.58 6.58
CA GLU A 219 -2.71 20.38 7.59
C GLU A 219 -3.46 19.49 8.58
N GLU A 220 -4.21 18.51 8.08
CA GLU A 220 -4.93 17.56 8.93
C GLU A 220 -3.97 16.68 9.75
N THR A 221 -2.83 16.28 9.16
CA THR A 221 -1.78 15.56 9.91
C THR A 221 -1.24 16.40 11.04
N ALA A 222 -0.98 17.70 10.82
CA ALA A 222 -0.52 18.61 11.88
C ALA A 222 -1.58 18.77 12.97
N HIS A 223 -2.86 18.84 12.58
CA HIS A 223 -3.99 18.90 13.50
C HIS A 223 -4.06 17.65 14.40
N VAL A 224 -4.05 16.46 13.81
CA VAL A 224 -4.09 15.19 14.55
C VAL A 224 -2.87 15.01 15.45
N MET A 225 -1.70 15.56 15.08
CA MET A 225 -0.49 15.54 15.89
C MET A 225 -0.47 16.65 16.98
N GLU A 226 -1.50 17.52 17.05
CA GLU A 226 -1.57 18.65 17.97
C GLU A 226 -0.37 19.62 17.88
N ILE A 227 0.23 19.74 16.68
CA ILE A 227 1.34 20.65 16.43
C ILE A 227 0.87 21.90 15.70
N LYS A 228 1.64 23.01 15.87
CA LYS A 228 1.33 24.25 15.14
C LYS A 228 1.40 24.01 13.65
N HIS A 229 0.34 24.41 12.94
CA HIS A 229 0.31 24.38 11.48
C HIS A 229 1.54 25.09 10.91
N PRO A 230 2.31 24.44 10.05
CA PRO A 230 3.44 25.07 9.39
C PRO A 230 2.93 26.25 8.54
N ARG A 231 3.66 27.37 8.54
CA ARG A 231 3.33 28.49 7.65
C ARG A 231 3.54 28.07 6.21
N VAL A 232 2.49 28.17 5.41
CA VAL A 232 2.52 27.81 3.99
C VAL A 232 3.00 28.98 3.16
N LEU A 233 4.12 28.80 2.45
CA LEU A 233 4.62 29.76 1.46
C LEU A 233 4.47 29.15 0.06
N PRO A 234 3.57 29.67 -0.79
CA PRO A 234 3.45 29.18 -2.16
C PRO A 234 4.67 29.60 -2.99
N VAL A 235 5.45 28.62 -3.46
CA VAL A 235 6.61 28.88 -4.32
C VAL A 235 6.37 28.24 -5.70
N PRO A 236 6.17 29.06 -6.74
CA PRO A 236 5.80 28.57 -8.06
C PRO A 236 6.93 27.82 -8.81
N LEU A 237 8.16 27.90 -8.34
CA LEU A 237 9.36 27.46 -9.07
C LEU A 237 9.96 26.11 -8.59
N LEU A 238 9.37 25.44 -7.59
CA LEU A 238 9.87 24.15 -7.14
C LEU A 238 9.39 23.02 -8.05
N THR A 239 10.34 22.48 -8.81
CA THR A 239 10.10 21.28 -9.63
C THR A 239 9.98 20.04 -8.77
N PRO A 240 9.26 18.96 -9.21
CA PRO A 240 9.19 17.69 -8.49
C PRO A 240 10.56 17.09 -8.18
N ARG A 241 11.57 17.31 -9.04
CA ARG A 241 12.96 16.86 -8.82
C ARG A 241 13.65 17.55 -7.65
N LEU A 242 13.50 18.86 -7.51
CA LEU A 242 14.03 19.61 -6.37
C LEU A 242 13.30 19.27 -5.09
N SER A 243 11.98 19.08 -5.16
CA SER A 243 11.17 18.66 -4.01
C SER A 243 11.55 17.26 -3.53
N SER A 244 11.84 16.32 -4.43
CA SER A 244 12.24 14.97 -4.05
C SER A 244 13.61 14.93 -3.34
N LEU A 245 14.56 15.79 -3.72
CA LEU A 245 15.83 15.95 -3.00
C LEU A 245 15.60 16.45 -1.57
N TRP A 246 14.67 17.37 -1.39
CA TRP A 246 14.36 17.94 -0.10
C TRP A 246 13.63 16.94 0.82
N VAL A 247 12.66 16.19 0.28
CA VAL A 247 11.98 15.10 0.99
C VAL A 247 12.97 14.07 1.53
N ARG A 248 14.04 13.76 0.77
CA ARG A 248 15.13 12.87 1.23
C ARG A 248 15.81 13.35 2.52
N PHE A 249 16.03 14.66 2.67
CA PHE A 249 16.69 15.20 3.87
C PHE A 249 15.74 15.29 5.07
N VAL A 250 14.45 15.43 4.82
CA VAL A 250 13.44 15.66 5.86
C VAL A 250 12.79 14.37 6.33
N THR A 251 12.71 13.34 5.47
CA THR A 251 12.02 12.08 5.79
C THR A 251 13.00 10.91 5.95
N ARG A 252 12.53 9.84 6.59
CA ARG A 252 13.28 8.57 6.74
C ARG A 252 13.18 7.66 5.53
N ALA A 253 12.45 8.07 4.49
CA ALA A 253 12.20 7.26 3.32
C ALA A 253 13.46 7.11 2.46
N GLN A 254 13.66 5.94 1.85
CA GLN A 254 14.68 5.74 0.85
C GLN A 254 14.42 6.62 -0.37
N TRP A 255 15.48 7.15 -0.98
CA TRP A 255 15.39 8.14 -2.07
C TRP A 255 14.53 7.70 -3.26
N SER A 256 14.72 6.48 -3.74
CA SER A 256 13.97 5.94 -4.88
C SER A 256 12.46 5.96 -4.62
N ILE A 257 12.08 5.59 -3.40
CA ILE A 257 10.69 5.50 -2.96
C ILE A 257 10.08 6.90 -2.73
N ALA A 258 10.81 7.78 -2.05
CA ALA A 258 10.37 9.16 -1.84
C ALA A 258 10.13 9.89 -3.16
N ARG A 259 11.00 9.65 -4.16
CA ARG A 259 10.86 10.20 -5.50
C ARG A 259 9.58 9.72 -6.19
N GLU A 260 9.30 8.42 -6.16
CA GLU A 260 8.09 7.85 -6.81
C GLU A 260 6.80 8.33 -6.14
N VAL A 261 6.80 8.44 -4.80
CA VAL A 261 5.67 9.00 -4.05
C VAL A 261 5.43 10.47 -4.45
N VAL A 262 6.50 11.29 -4.51
CA VAL A 262 6.38 12.70 -4.94
C VAL A 262 5.90 12.80 -6.38
N ILE A 263 6.40 11.96 -7.29
CA ILE A 263 5.94 11.95 -8.68
C ILE A 263 4.47 11.50 -8.76
N GLY A 264 4.06 10.51 -7.97
CA GLY A 264 2.67 10.05 -7.89
C GLY A 264 1.71 11.15 -7.41
N LEU A 265 2.19 12.08 -6.57
CA LEU A 265 1.41 13.22 -6.08
C LEU A 265 1.32 14.39 -7.07
N THR A 266 1.89 14.31 -8.27
CA THR A 266 1.82 15.38 -9.27
C THR A 266 0.53 15.40 -10.07
N GLU A 267 -0.30 14.38 -9.96
CA GLU A 267 -1.56 14.20 -10.67
C GLU A 267 -2.69 13.83 -9.70
N ASP A 268 -3.92 14.14 -10.08
CA ASP A 268 -5.09 13.68 -9.33
C ASP A 268 -5.19 12.16 -9.41
N LEU A 269 -5.31 11.53 -8.24
CA LEU A 269 -5.52 10.09 -8.07
C LEU A 269 -6.89 9.87 -7.41
N LEU A 270 -7.94 10.15 -8.15
CA LEU A 270 -9.32 10.01 -7.71
C LEU A 270 -9.93 8.73 -8.27
N SER A 271 -10.80 8.12 -7.50
CA SER A 271 -11.55 6.93 -7.88
C SER A 271 -12.45 7.19 -9.09
N GLN A 272 -12.59 6.19 -9.92
CA GLN A 272 -13.52 6.16 -11.05
C GLN A 272 -14.71 5.23 -10.77
N ASP A 273 -14.60 4.38 -9.75
CA ASP A 273 -15.58 3.35 -9.41
C ASP A 273 -15.61 3.08 -7.90
N GLU A 274 -16.69 3.46 -7.24
CA GLU A 274 -16.89 3.23 -5.80
C GLU A 274 -17.83 2.06 -5.49
N ARG A 275 -18.19 1.24 -6.48
CA ARG A 275 -19.17 0.15 -6.32
C ARG A 275 -18.77 -0.87 -5.27
N PHE A 276 -17.45 -1.10 -5.10
CA PHE A 276 -16.95 -2.12 -4.19
C PHE A 276 -17.48 -1.97 -2.77
N TRP A 277 -17.44 -0.77 -2.22
CA TRP A 277 -17.94 -0.51 -0.86
C TRP A 277 -19.44 -0.79 -0.67
N LYS A 278 -20.22 -0.61 -1.74
CA LYS A 278 -21.65 -0.97 -1.77
C LYS A 278 -21.84 -2.48 -1.84
N LEU A 279 -21.03 -3.17 -2.68
CA LEU A 279 -21.10 -4.63 -2.85
C LEU A 279 -20.78 -5.39 -1.56
N ILE A 280 -19.87 -4.88 -0.74
CA ILE A 280 -19.51 -5.49 0.54
C ILE A 280 -20.26 -4.89 1.74
N GLU A 281 -21.28 -4.05 1.49
CA GLU A 281 -22.11 -3.39 2.51
C GLU A 281 -21.31 -2.63 3.57
N HIS A 282 -20.23 -1.94 3.14
CA HIS A 282 -19.35 -1.16 4.03
C HIS A 282 -19.34 0.34 3.64
N PRO A 283 -20.44 1.08 3.91
CA PRO A 283 -20.56 2.48 3.51
C PRO A 283 -19.75 3.44 4.39
N GLN A 284 -19.43 3.05 5.63
CA GLN A 284 -18.74 3.90 6.61
C GLN A 284 -17.26 3.53 6.67
N ARG A 285 -16.46 4.27 5.94
CA ARG A 285 -15.00 4.17 5.94
C ARG A 285 -14.41 5.12 6.98
N LEU A 286 -13.23 4.82 7.48
CA LEU A 286 -12.50 5.71 8.38
C LEU A 286 -12.06 6.98 7.65
N THR A 287 -12.28 8.15 8.27
CA THR A 287 -11.75 9.42 7.77
C THR A 287 -10.22 9.43 7.84
N PHE A 288 -9.59 10.35 7.09
CA PHE A 288 -8.15 10.52 7.16
C PHE A 288 -7.66 10.79 8.60
N ALA A 289 -8.36 11.67 9.33
CA ALA A 289 -8.04 11.98 10.73
C ALA A 289 -8.07 10.74 11.63
N GLN A 290 -9.13 9.91 11.48
CA GLN A 290 -9.25 8.67 12.26
C GLN A 290 -8.13 7.67 11.94
N ALA A 291 -7.80 7.51 10.65
CA ALA A 291 -6.72 6.64 10.20
C ALA A 291 -5.35 7.13 10.70
N ALA A 292 -5.08 8.43 10.61
CA ALA A 292 -3.88 9.08 11.10
C ALA A 292 -3.72 8.94 12.62
N HIS A 293 -4.78 9.15 13.37
CA HIS A 293 -4.78 8.97 14.83
C HIS A 293 -4.48 7.52 15.22
N ARG A 294 -5.11 6.53 14.56
CA ARG A 294 -4.80 5.10 14.80
C ARG A 294 -3.35 4.77 14.47
N ALA A 295 -2.81 5.32 13.38
CA ALA A 295 -1.42 5.12 13.00
C ALA A 295 -0.45 5.66 14.05
N LEU A 296 -0.73 6.86 14.62
CA LEU A 296 0.07 7.45 15.70
C LEU A 296 0.02 6.61 16.97
N LEU A 297 -1.15 6.13 17.39
CA LEU A 297 -1.29 5.27 18.57
C LEU A 297 -0.50 3.96 18.39
N ALA A 298 -0.53 3.36 17.21
CA ALA A 298 0.23 2.16 16.91
C ALA A 298 1.76 2.42 16.95
N GLU A 299 2.21 3.60 16.56
CA GLU A 299 3.62 4.01 16.68
C GLU A 299 4.08 4.20 18.13
N GLU A 300 3.21 4.64 19.03
CA GLU A 300 3.52 4.80 20.44
C GLU A 300 3.75 3.46 21.16
N SER A 301 3.09 2.41 20.68
CA SER A 301 3.24 1.05 21.24
C SER A 301 4.55 0.37 20.85
N VAL A 302 5.25 0.87 19.82
CA VAL A 302 6.55 0.36 19.39
C VAL A 302 7.69 1.01 20.15
N ALA A 303 8.69 0.22 20.57
CA ALA A 303 9.84 0.72 21.32
C ALA A 303 10.56 1.87 20.59
N PRO A 304 11.00 2.93 21.31
CA PRO A 304 11.55 4.12 20.68
C PRO A 304 12.78 3.81 19.86
N VAL A 305 12.85 4.38 18.66
CA VAL A 305 14.00 4.29 17.76
C VAL A 305 15.25 4.86 18.44
N ARG A 306 16.35 4.09 18.49
CA ARG A 306 17.63 4.55 19.06
C ARG A 306 18.37 5.43 18.03
N GLY A 307 19.12 6.44 18.52
CA GLY A 307 19.96 7.31 17.69
C GLY A 307 19.42 8.72 17.51
N VAL A 308 19.99 9.47 16.55
CA VAL A 308 19.62 10.87 16.25
C VAL A 308 18.14 11.04 15.97
N TRP A 309 17.54 10.10 15.28
CA TRP A 309 16.12 10.07 14.96
C TRP A 309 15.22 9.87 16.18
N GLY A 310 15.64 9.07 17.14
CA GLY A 310 14.93 8.94 18.42
C GLY A 310 14.97 10.23 19.27
N PHE A 311 16.01 11.05 19.10
CA PHE A 311 16.07 12.39 19.73
C PHE A 311 15.05 13.34 19.09
N VAL A 312 14.95 13.34 17.77
CA VAL A 312 13.98 14.16 17.02
C VAL A 312 12.54 13.75 17.35
N GLU A 313 12.25 12.45 17.44
CA GLU A 313 10.93 11.94 17.86
C GLU A 313 10.55 12.38 19.28
N ARG A 314 11.49 12.28 20.22
CA ARG A 314 11.27 12.77 21.59
C ARG A 314 11.07 14.29 21.65
N ALA A 315 11.74 15.05 20.80
CA ALA A 315 11.57 16.49 20.69
C ALA A 315 10.20 16.87 20.13
N VAL A 316 9.69 16.11 19.15
CA VAL A 316 8.34 16.27 18.59
C VAL A 316 7.28 15.92 19.65
N LYS A 317 7.42 14.76 20.34
CA LYS A 317 6.52 14.36 21.44
C LYS A 317 6.51 15.33 22.62
N ARG A 318 7.62 16.03 22.88
CA ARG A 318 7.68 17.09 23.94
C ARG A 318 7.03 18.41 23.52
N ARG A 319 6.87 18.68 22.23
CA ARG A 319 6.18 19.88 21.73
C ARG A 319 4.67 19.69 21.59
N ALA A 320 4.23 18.42 21.54
CA ALA A 320 2.82 18.04 21.49
C ALA A 320 2.17 17.87 22.89
N ARG A 321 2.96 18.03 23.97
CA ARG A 321 2.51 18.17 25.35
C ARG A 321 2.74 19.62 25.82
#